data_ab9287840622ae43567e1db670acc9b8
#
_entry.id   ab9287840622ae43567e1db670acc9b8
#
_cell.length_a   1.000
_cell.length_b   1.000
_cell.length_c   1.000
_cell.angle_alpha   90.00
_cell.angle_beta   90.00
_cell.angle_gamma   90.00
#
_symmetry.space_group_name_H-M   'P 1'
#
loop_
_entity.id
_entity.type
_entity.pdbx_description
1 polymer ?
#
loop_
_entity_poly.entity_id
_entity_poly.type
_entity_poly.pdbx_seq_one_letter_code
_entity_poly.pdbx_strand_id
1 'polypeptide(L)'
;MLNFANNFASHPVFSNLFVETAKIDNNFVATRKGGKGKNDMCFVMRATGADFSYAGNRYEFLGRGNTVKNPSGLLKKKYDLPFGAVLDPAAIAFADVEVPPFSTKEIDVFIVLKDNIKSALDEMRKTETPSFFTLIENSKRKNDLGKRFSETLSGLITRLLY
;
A
#
# COMPACT_ATOMS: atom_id res chain seq x y z
N MET A 1 -2.97 -1.00 -8.89
CA MET A 1 -4.05 -1.99 -8.93
C MET A 1 -3.73 -3.10 -7.95
N LEU A 2 -4.60 -3.35 -6.95
CA LEU A 2 -4.42 -4.44 -6.02
C LEU A 2 -4.90 -5.74 -6.67
N ASN A 3 -3.99 -6.55 -7.15
CA ASN A 3 -4.33 -7.87 -7.69
C ASN A 3 -3.67 -8.96 -6.84
N PHE A 4 -4.47 -9.68 -6.07
CA PHE A 4 -4.04 -10.81 -5.26
C PHE A 4 -4.23 -12.17 -5.97
N ALA A 5 -4.59 -12.16 -7.25
CA ALA A 5 -4.83 -13.39 -7.98
C ALA A 5 -3.53 -14.01 -8.47
N ASN A 6 -3.18 -15.13 -7.87
CA ASN A 6 -2.04 -15.96 -8.32
C ASN A 6 -2.49 -17.02 -9.33
N ASN A 7 -3.61 -16.82 -10.00
CA ASN A 7 -4.21 -17.81 -10.89
C ASN A 7 -4.38 -17.22 -12.30
N PHE A 8 -3.64 -17.71 -13.24
CA PHE A 8 -3.71 -17.37 -14.68
C PHE A 8 -5.12 -17.53 -15.28
N ALA A 9 -6.01 -18.24 -14.61
CA ALA A 9 -7.38 -18.50 -15.05
C ALA A 9 -8.40 -17.43 -14.64
N SER A 10 -8.08 -16.49 -13.75
CA SER A 10 -9.02 -15.47 -13.33
C SER A 10 -8.76 -14.15 -14.04
N HIS A 11 -9.70 -13.75 -14.88
CA HIS A 11 -9.67 -12.44 -15.53
C HIS A 11 -9.56 -11.34 -14.45
N PRO A 12 -8.69 -10.33 -14.63
CA PRO A 12 -8.46 -9.28 -13.62
C PRO A 12 -9.73 -8.60 -13.11
N VAL A 13 -10.71 -8.40 -13.98
CA VAL A 13 -12.02 -7.81 -13.62
C VAL A 13 -12.75 -8.65 -12.56
N PHE A 14 -12.74 -9.98 -12.69
CA PHE A 14 -13.39 -10.85 -11.70
C PHE A 14 -12.60 -10.98 -10.42
N SER A 15 -11.26 -10.97 -10.48
CA SER A 15 -10.42 -11.07 -9.29
C SER A 15 -10.55 -9.84 -8.39
N ASN A 16 -10.81 -8.66 -8.95
CA ASN A 16 -10.97 -7.42 -8.22
C ASN A 16 -12.29 -7.35 -7.43
N LEU A 17 -13.35 -8.03 -7.88
CA LEU A 17 -14.65 -8.07 -7.20
C LEU A 17 -14.60 -8.71 -5.81
N PHE A 18 -13.55 -9.47 -5.51
CA PHE A 18 -13.37 -10.12 -4.20
C PHE A 18 -12.45 -9.33 -3.27
N VAL A 19 -12.07 -8.12 -3.64
CA VAL A 19 -11.25 -7.24 -2.81
C VAL A 19 -12.15 -6.21 -2.15
N GLU A 20 -12.14 -6.20 -0.83
CA GLU A 20 -12.78 -5.17 -0.02
C GLU A 20 -11.71 -4.24 0.53
N THR A 21 -11.96 -2.95 0.47
CA THR A 21 -11.08 -1.91 1.03
C THR A 21 -11.70 -1.25 2.24
N ALA A 22 -10.89 -0.83 3.21
CA ALA A 22 -11.33 -0.14 4.41
C ALA A 22 -10.25 0.83 4.90
N LYS A 23 -10.64 1.80 5.72
CA LYS A 23 -9.76 2.56 6.58
C LYS A 23 -9.97 2.10 8.01
N ILE A 24 -8.93 1.63 8.68
CA ILE A 24 -8.96 1.21 10.09
C ILE A 24 -7.89 2.00 10.82
N ASP A 25 -8.32 2.83 11.77
CA ASP A 25 -7.45 3.84 12.39
C ASP A 25 -6.77 4.69 11.31
N ASN A 26 -5.44 4.79 11.35
CA ASN A 26 -4.66 5.51 10.34
C ASN A 26 -4.01 4.56 9.32
N ASN A 27 -4.68 3.45 8.97
CA ASN A 27 -4.21 2.49 7.99
C ASN A 27 -5.21 2.33 6.86
N PHE A 28 -4.70 2.17 5.65
CA PHE A 28 -5.45 1.57 4.55
C PHE A 28 -5.40 0.05 4.70
N VAL A 29 -6.54 -0.60 4.55
CA VAL A 29 -6.67 -2.06 4.60
C VAL A 29 -7.37 -2.54 3.35
N ALA A 30 -6.84 -3.58 2.72
CA ALA A 30 -7.53 -4.32 1.68
C ALA A 30 -7.54 -5.80 2.03
N THR A 31 -8.69 -6.44 1.90
CA THR A 31 -8.87 -7.86 2.18
C THR A 31 -9.42 -8.58 0.97
N ARG A 32 -8.95 -9.79 0.76
CA ARG A 32 -9.52 -10.72 -0.20
C ARG A 32 -9.80 -12.03 0.48
N LYS A 33 -11.06 -12.44 0.47
CA LYS A 33 -11.44 -13.77 0.96
C LYS A 33 -10.90 -14.86 0.04
N GLY A 34 -10.22 -15.83 0.62
CA GLY A 34 -9.82 -17.04 -0.06
C GLY A 34 -11.05 -17.84 -0.47
N GLY A 35 -11.02 -18.44 -1.66
CA GLY A 35 -12.04 -19.41 -2.04
C GLY A 35 -11.90 -20.69 -1.20
N LYS A 36 -12.81 -21.66 -1.42
CA LYS A 36 -12.85 -22.95 -0.71
C LYS A 36 -11.44 -23.60 -0.67
N GLY A 37 -10.90 -23.77 0.55
CA GLY A 37 -9.57 -24.34 0.76
C GLY A 37 -8.37 -23.39 0.55
N LYS A 38 -8.60 -22.07 0.42
CA LYS A 38 -7.54 -21.05 0.33
C LYS A 38 -7.63 -20.09 1.51
N ASN A 39 -6.48 -19.62 1.99
CA ASN A 39 -6.42 -18.63 3.04
C ASN A 39 -6.87 -17.25 2.53
N ASP A 40 -7.44 -16.46 3.42
CA ASP A 40 -7.69 -15.05 3.19
C ASP A 40 -6.34 -14.32 3.02
N MET A 41 -6.37 -13.18 2.33
CA MET A 41 -5.22 -12.30 2.21
C MET A 41 -5.61 -10.91 2.70
N CYS A 42 -4.77 -10.34 3.53
CA CYS A 42 -4.92 -8.98 4.03
C CYS A 42 -3.67 -8.16 3.69
N PHE A 43 -3.88 -7.03 3.06
CA PHE A 43 -2.89 -6.00 2.77
C PHE A 43 -3.18 -4.80 3.67
N VAL A 44 -2.19 -4.34 4.42
CA VAL A 44 -2.27 -3.12 5.22
C VAL A 44 -1.17 -2.17 4.77
N MET A 45 -1.51 -0.90 4.57
CA MET A 45 -0.58 0.17 4.23
C MET A 45 -0.76 1.34 5.19
N ARG A 46 0.36 1.87 5.67
CA ARG A 46 0.44 3.12 6.44
C ARG A 46 1.50 4.02 5.82
N ALA A 47 1.19 5.29 5.70
CA ALA A 47 2.15 6.33 5.37
C ALA A 47 2.32 7.26 6.59
N THR A 48 3.55 7.71 6.84
CA THR A 48 3.91 8.61 7.94
C THR A 48 4.77 9.77 7.44
N GLY A 49 5.00 10.77 8.26
CA GLY A 49 5.75 11.99 7.89
C GLY A 49 4.86 13.15 7.44
N ALA A 50 3.55 12.92 7.19
CA ALA A 50 2.55 13.95 6.90
C ALA A 50 1.16 13.47 7.35
N ASP A 51 0.14 14.34 7.22
CA ASP A 51 -1.26 13.98 7.45
C ASP A 51 -1.83 13.31 6.18
N PHE A 52 -1.77 11.96 6.15
CA PHE A 52 -2.20 11.19 5.00
C PHE A 52 -3.68 10.88 5.01
N SER A 53 -4.30 11.11 3.87
CA SER A 53 -5.61 10.57 3.51
C SER A 53 -5.46 9.32 2.64
N TYR A 54 -6.46 8.43 2.69
CA TYR A 54 -6.46 7.18 1.93
C TYR A 54 -7.67 7.07 1.03
N ALA A 55 -7.51 6.37 -0.09
CA ALA A 55 -8.58 6.04 -1.02
C ALA A 55 -8.52 4.57 -1.41
N GLY A 56 -9.69 3.93 -1.48
CA GLY A 56 -9.83 2.51 -1.82
C GLY A 56 -10.29 2.25 -3.25
N ASN A 57 -10.76 3.26 -3.96
CA ASN A 57 -11.33 3.14 -5.30
C ASN A 57 -10.57 4.04 -6.30
N ARG A 58 -9.87 3.42 -7.25
CA ARG A 58 -9.08 4.15 -8.24
C ARG A 58 -9.96 4.99 -9.17
N TYR A 59 -11.10 4.45 -9.58
CA TYR A 59 -12.00 5.16 -10.49
C TYR A 59 -12.49 6.48 -9.88
N GLU A 60 -12.92 6.45 -8.62
CA GLU A 60 -13.37 7.64 -7.89
C GLU A 60 -12.24 8.63 -7.64
N PHE A 61 -11.03 8.12 -7.33
CA PHE A 61 -9.86 8.97 -7.13
C PHE A 61 -9.41 9.66 -8.42
N LEU A 62 -9.37 8.95 -9.54
CA LEU A 62 -9.03 9.56 -10.83
C LEU A 62 -10.10 10.53 -11.30
N GLY A 63 -11.36 10.16 -11.13
CA GLY A 63 -12.49 10.90 -11.67
C GLY A 63 -12.68 10.66 -13.17
N ARG A 64 -13.88 10.95 -13.63
CA ARG A 64 -14.28 10.71 -15.02
C ARG A 64 -13.46 11.54 -16.01
N GLY A 65 -12.84 10.88 -16.99
CA GLY A 65 -12.07 11.53 -18.05
C GLY A 65 -10.64 11.98 -17.63
N ASN A 66 -10.24 11.73 -16.37
CA ASN A 66 -8.90 12.05 -15.89
C ASN A 66 -7.96 10.83 -15.90
N THR A 67 -6.68 11.11 -15.75
CA THR A 67 -5.61 10.11 -15.74
C THR A 67 -4.80 10.16 -14.45
N VAL A 68 -3.88 9.22 -14.27
CA VAL A 68 -2.95 9.20 -13.13
C VAL A 68 -2.11 10.48 -13.05
N LYS A 69 -1.88 11.16 -14.18
CA LYS A 69 -1.11 12.42 -14.20
C LYS A 69 -1.89 13.61 -13.67
N ASN A 70 -3.22 13.55 -13.71
CA ASN A 70 -4.09 14.63 -13.26
C ASN A 70 -5.37 14.04 -12.64
N PRO A 71 -5.27 13.38 -11.49
CA PRO A 71 -6.43 12.82 -10.81
C PRO A 71 -7.24 13.94 -10.14
N SER A 72 -8.56 13.94 -10.34
CA SER A 72 -9.45 14.91 -9.68
C SER A 72 -9.40 14.76 -8.15
N GLY A 73 -8.93 13.62 -7.68
CA GLY A 73 -8.72 13.30 -6.30
C GLY A 73 -7.83 14.26 -5.55
N LEU A 74 -6.81 14.77 -6.15
CA LEU A 74 -5.90 15.74 -5.54
C LEU A 74 -6.49 17.15 -5.40
N LEU A 75 -7.55 17.46 -6.13
CA LEU A 75 -8.18 18.78 -6.08
C LEU A 75 -9.19 18.94 -4.94
N LYS A 76 -9.59 17.86 -4.32
CA LYS A 76 -10.58 17.85 -3.24
C LYS A 76 -9.87 17.79 -1.89
N LYS A 77 -10.01 18.83 -1.08
CA LYS A 77 -9.34 19.01 0.23
C LYS A 77 -9.83 18.07 1.36
N LYS A 78 -10.95 17.38 1.20
CA LYS A 78 -11.46 16.36 2.12
C LYS A 78 -12.11 15.25 1.31
N TYR A 79 -11.58 14.07 1.44
CA TYR A 79 -12.08 12.89 0.75
C TYR A 79 -12.72 11.92 1.74
N ASP A 80 -14.02 11.86 1.72
CA ASP A 80 -14.75 10.64 2.05
C ASP A 80 -14.84 9.81 0.76
N LEU A 81 -13.72 9.17 0.42
CA LEU A 81 -13.75 8.22 -0.69
C LEU A 81 -14.39 6.94 -0.23
N PRO A 82 -15.26 6.34 -1.07
CA PRO A 82 -15.90 5.10 -0.70
C PRO A 82 -14.87 4.00 -0.55
N PHE A 83 -14.91 3.36 0.61
CA PHE A 83 -14.27 2.08 0.88
C PHE A 83 -15.31 0.95 0.69
N GLY A 84 -14.86 -0.28 0.77
CA GLY A 84 -15.70 -1.48 0.66
C GLY A 84 -15.42 -2.28 -0.60
N ALA A 85 -16.41 -3.00 -1.07
CA ALA A 85 -16.35 -3.73 -2.32
C ALA A 85 -16.53 -2.76 -3.50
N VAL A 86 -15.44 -2.48 -4.19
CA VAL A 86 -15.40 -1.54 -5.32
C VAL A 86 -14.90 -2.22 -6.59
N LEU A 87 -15.33 -1.73 -7.75
CA LEU A 87 -14.99 -2.35 -9.04
C LEU A 87 -13.49 -2.23 -9.39
N ASP A 88 -12.83 -1.18 -8.94
CA ASP A 88 -11.42 -0.92 -9.24
C ASP A 88 -10.66 -0.60 -7.94
N PRO A 89 -10.40 -1.62 -7.11
CA PRO A 89 -9.72 -1.44 -5.83
C PRO A 89 -8.26 -1.01 -6.03
N ALA A 90 -7.85 0.00 -5.28
CA ALA A 90 -6.48 0.48 -5.25
C ALA A 90 -6.11 0.96 -3.86
N ALA A 91 -4.85 0.79 -3.46
CA ALA A 91 -4.29 1.42 -2.28
C ALA A 91 -3.70 2.77 -2.69
N ILE A 92 -4.33 3.83 -2.24
CA ILE A 92 -3.92 5.21 -2.54
C ILE A 92 -3.71 5.92 -1.21
N ALA A 93 -2.52 6.48 -1.00
CA ALA A 93 -2.21 7.41 0.08
C ALA A 93 -1.83 8.76 -0.55
N PHE A 94 -2.35 9.84 -0.02
CA PHE A 94 -2.06 11.20 -0.49
C PHE A 94 -2.08 12.18 0.66
N ALA A 95 -1.25 13.21 0.57
CA ALA A 95 -1.13 14.28 1.55
C ALA A 95 -0.69 15.57 0.87
N ASP A 96 -1.08 16.70 1.45
CA ASP A 96 -0.46 17.98 1.13
C ASP A 96 0.82 18.11 1.98
N VAL A 97 1.94 18.32 1.31
CA VAL A 97 3.24 18.42 1.96
C VAL A 97 3.92 19.70 1.55
N GLU A 98 4.15 20.56 2.54
CA GLU A 98 4.91 21.79 2.36
C GLU A 98 6.38 21.51 2.71
N VAL A 99 7.28 21.78 1.76
CA VAL A 99 8.73 21.64 1.93
C VAL A 99 9.38 23.00 1.75
N PRO A 100 9.82 23.66 2.83
CA PRO A 100 10.53 24.95 2.73
C PRO A 100 11.81 24.85 1.91
N PRO A 101 12.30 25.96 1.33
CA PRO A 101 13.57 25.96 0.63
C PRO A 101 14.71 25.44 1.51
N PHE A 102 15.63 24.66 0.91
CA PHE A 102 16.79 24.06 1.57
C PHE A 102 16.47 23.11 2.73
N SER A 103 15.24 22.58 2.79
CA SER A 103 14.83 21.58 3.77
C SER A 103 14.50 20.26 3.10
N THR A 104 14.48 19.18 3.90
CA THR A 104 14.09 17.83 3.49
C THR A 104 12.97 17.36 4.39
N LYS A 105 11.98 16.68 3.82
CA LYS A 105 10.93 16.01 4.55
C LYS A 105 10.92 14.53 4.19
N GLU A 106 10.97 13.68 5.20
CA GLU A 106 10.92 12.24 5.02
C GLU A 106 9.48 11.74 5.09
N ILE A 107 9.16 10.82 4.21
CA ILE A 107 7.88 10.12 4.17
C ILE A 107 8.18 8.62 4.14
N ASP A 108 7.66 7.90 5.13
CA ASP A 108 7.79 6.46 5.20
C ASP A 108 6.48 5.80 4.78
N VAL A 109 6.58 4.71 4.02
CA VAL A 109 5.43 3.88 3.64
C VAL A 109 5.68 2.45 4.10
N PHE A 110 4.84 1.98 5.01
CA PHE A 110 4.88 0.62 5.54
C PHE A 110 3.80 -0.22 4.87
N ILE A 111 4.17 -1.43 4.48
CA ILE A 111 3.27 -2.41 3.87
C ILE A 111 3.40 -3.73 4.59
N VAL A 112 2.27 -4.30 5.01
CA VAL A 112 2.18 -5.61 5.66
C VAL A 112 1.20 -6.48 4.89
N LEU A 113 1.61 -7.73 4.64
CA LEU A 113 0.79 -8.77 4.03
C LEU A 113 0.66 -9.94 5.01
N LYS A 114 -0.58 -10.32 5.35
CA LYS A 114 -0.91 -11.43 6.25
C LYS A 114 -2.17 -12.15 5.75
N ASP A 115 -2.50 -13.24 6.40
CA ASP A 115 -3.70 -14.05 6.16
C ASP A 115 -4.97 -13.53 6.87
N ASN A 116 -4.81 -12.62 7.83
CA ASN A 116 -5.95 -12.00 8.52
C ASN A 116 -5.65 -10.56 8.98
N ILE A 117 -6.71 -9.77 9.15
CA ILE A 117 -6.65 -8.35 9.49
C ILE A 117 -5.97 -8.12 10.84
N LYS A 118 -6.33 -8.90 11.87
CA LYS A 118 -5.82 -8.70 13.22
C LYS A 118 -4.30 -8.84 13.25
N SER A 119 -3.79 -9.94 12.69
CA SER A 119 -2.36 -10.18 12.59
C SER A 119 -1.63 -9.11 11.77
N ALA A 120 -2.26 -8.61 10.70
CA ALA A 120 -1.69 -7.54 9.89
C ALA A 120 -1.61 -6.20 10.64
N LEU A 121 -2.66 -5.83 11.36
CA LEU A 121 -2.68 -4.60 12.18
C LEU A 121 -1.73 -4.69 13.37
N ASP A 122 -1.64 -5.85 14.03
CA ASP A 122 -0.70 -6.06 15.14
C ASP A 122 0.76 -5.96 14.65
N GLU A 123 1.06 -6.45 13.46
CA GLU A 123 2.38 -6.28 12.85
C GLU A 123 2.63 -4.81 12.46
N MET A 124 1.63 -4.12 11.91
CA MET A 124 1.72 -2.71 11.56
C MET A 124 1.99 -1.83 12.78
N ARG A 125 1.40 -2.13 13.94
CA ARG A 125 1.65 -1.41 15.20
C ARG A 125 3.09 -1.50 15.66
N LYS A 126 3.79 -2.59 15.39
CA LYS A 126 5.21 -2.75 15.73
C LYS A 126 6.11 -1.79 14.93
N THR A 127 5.63 -1.26 13.80
CA THR A 127 6.39 -0.31 12.97
C THR A 127 6.31 1.14 13.49
N GLU A 128 5.53 1.41 14.53
CA GLU A 128 5.32 2.78 15.04
C GLU A 128 6.55 3.41 15.71
N THR A 129 7.55 2.63 16.06
CA THR A 129 8.62 3.07 16.94
C THR A 129 10.05 3.10 16.38
N PRO A 130 10.49 2.27 15.45
CA PRO A 130 11.81 2.46 14.84
C PRO A 130 11.71 3.14 13.48
N SER A 131 12.70 3.99 13.16
CA SER A 131 12.83 4.48 11.79
C SER A 131 12.99 3.32 10.80
N PHE A 132 12.59 3.52 9.55
CA PHE A 132 12.71 2.51 8.49
C PHE A 132 14.12 1.91 8.40
N PHE A 133 15.16 2.73 8.56
CA PHE A 133 16.57 2.27 8.57
C PHE A 133 16.87 1.36 9.74
N THR A 134 16.33 1.64 10.94
CA THR A 134 16.48 0.78 12.10
C THR A 134 15.81 -0.57 11.92
N LEU A 135 14.65 -0.60 11.22
CA LEU A 135 13.97 -1.84 10.87
C LEU A 135 14.78 -2.67 9.85
N ILE A 136 15.37 -2.02 8.85
CA ILE A 136 16.26 -2.69 7.88
C ILE A 136 17.50 -3.23 8.58
N GLU A 137 18.14 -2.47 9.47
CA GLU A 137 19.31 -2.92 10.22
C GLU A 137 19.00 -4.10 11.14
N ASN A 138 17.86 -4.05 11.83
CA ASN A 138 17.40 -5.15 12.68
C ASN A 138 17.05 -6.40 11.86
N SER A 139 16.50 -6.22 10.67
CA SER A 139 16.23 -7.31 9.73
C SER A 139 17.51 -7.94 9.18
N LYS A 140 18.53 -7.12 8.87
CA LYS A 140 19.86 -7.59 8.44
C LYS A 140 20.55 -8.42 9.52
N ARG A 141 20.38 -8.07 10.81
CA ARG A 141 20.95 -8.81 11.95
C ARG A 141 20.23 -10.14 12.21
N LYS A 142 18.96 -10.28 11.84
CA LYS A 142 18.16 -11.47 12.13
C LYS A 142 18.19 -12.54 11.04
N ASN A 143 18.52 -12.21 9.80
CA ASN A 143 18.49 -13.15 8.68
C ASN A 143 19.62 -12.86 7.67
N ASP A 144 20.42 -13.86 7.34
CA ASP A 144 21.34 -13.90 6.17
C ASP A 144 20.63 -13.68 4.81
N LEU A 145 19.30 -13.63 4.81
CA LEU A 145 18.46 -13.20 3.67
C LEU A 145 18.70 -11.74 3.27
N GLY A 146 19.25 -10.91 4.14
CA GLY A 146 19.59 -9.51 3.87
C GLY A 146 20.60 -9.34 2.72
N LYS A 147 21.51 -10.28 2.53
CA LYS A 147 22.42 -10.26 1.38
C LYS A 147 21.70 -10.46 0.05
N ARG A 148 20.80 -11.45 -0.03
CA ARG A 148 20.03 -11.73 -1.25
C ARG A 148 19.10 -10.60 -1.65
N PHE A 149 18.49 -9.92 -0.67
CA PHE A 149 17.60 -8.80 -0.93
C PHE A 149 18.34 -7.55 -1.40
N SER A 150 19.52 -7.26 -0.81
CA SER A 150 20.41 -6.18 -1.22
C SER A 150 20.96 -6.38 -2.64
N GLU A 151 21.35 -7.60 -2.99
CA GLU A 151 21.81 -7.95 -4.32
C GLU A 151 20.71 -7.86 -5.38
N THR A 152 19.48 -8.25 -5.04
CA THR A 152 18.32 -8.15 -5.93
C THR A 152 17.90 -6.69 -6.15
N LEU A 153 17.88 -5.87 -5.10
CA LEU A 153 17.58 -4.42 -5.21
C LEU A 153 18.69 -3.67 -5.99
N SER A 154 19.95 -3.98 -5.73
CA SER A 154 21.06 -3.41 -6.47
C SER A 154 21.01 -3.77 -7.95
N GLY A 155 20.66 -5.02 -8.28
CA GLY A 155 20.46 -5.48 -9.65
C GLY A 155 19.26 -4.83 -10.36
N LEU A 156 18.20 -4.51 -9.63
CA LEU A 156 17.02 -3.80 -10.15
C LEU A 156 17.31 -2.32 -10.41
N ILE A 157 18.02 -1.65 -9.51
CA ILE A 157 18.43 -0.24 -9.67
C ILE A 157 19.39 -0.10 -10.86
N THR A 158 20.33 -1.03 -11.02
CA THR A 158 21.26 -1.02 -12.16
C THR A 158 20.53 -1.21 -13.49
N ARG A 159 19.45 -2.01 -13.54
CA ARG A 159 18.64 -2.19 -14.76
C ARG A 159 17.71 -1.02 -15.08
N LEU A 160 17.43 -0.14 -14.13
CA LEU A 160 16.61 1.06 -14.34
C LEU A 160 17.44 2.28 -14.75
N LEU A 161 18.76 2.22 -14.61
CA LEU A 161 19.70 3.30 -14.96
C LEU A 161 20.41 3.08 -16.30
N TYR A 162 20.18 1.94 -16.98
CA TYR A 162 20.64 1.59 -18.32
C TYR A 162 19.46 1.11 -19.18
#